data_876f51804aaea06bc6b480819736ccbe
#
_entry.id   876f51804aaea06bc6b480819736ccbe
#
_cell.length_a   1.000
_cell.length_b   1.000
_cell.length_c   1.000
_cell.angle_alpha   90.00
_cell.angle_beta   90.00
_cell.angle_gamma   90.00
#
_symmetry.space_group_name_H-M   'P 1'
#
loop_
_entity.id
_entity.type
_entity.pdbx_description
1 polymer ?
#
loop_
_entity_poly.entity_id
_entity_poly.type
_entity_poly.pdbx_seq_one_letter_code
_entity_poly.pdbx_strand_id
1 'polypeptide(L)'
;SDVAPILWQHGALARLNKHEEIDKLLYNGYSTISLGYAGLYECVKYMTGESHTKGGKEFGLAVMQKLNDACKKWKEAEDIDYSVYGSPIESTTYKFAKSLKKRFGNDVFIKLDGKDRDYVTNSYHVPVFEEIDAFNKLSIESEFQKLSPGGAISYIETPNMQNNIEAVEQVIQFIYNHIMYAELNTKSDYCQECGYDGEILLDDDLNWYCPNCGNKNHETLNVARRTCGYIGSQFWNHGRTMEIRDRVMHL
;
A
#
# COMPACT_ATOMS: atom_id res chain seq x y z
N SER A 1 13.69 -22.26 10.02
CA SER A 1 14.79 -21.49 9.47
C SER A 1 15.82 -21.19 10.54
N ASP A 2 17.10 -21.05 10.18
CA ASP A 2 18.22 -20.88 11.12
C ASP A 2 18.20 -19.53 11.88
N VAL A 3 17.44 -18.57 11.38
CA VAL A 3 17.33 -17.22 11.97
C VAL A 3 16.24 -17.15 13.06
N ALA A 4 15.14 -17.86 12.89
CA ALA A 4 14.01 -17.80 13.81
C ALA A 4 14.38 -18.16 15.26
N PRO A 5 15.18 -19.22 15.52
CA PRO A 5 15.61 -19.53 16.89
C PRO A 5 16.36 -18.39 17.56
N ILE A 6 17.21 -17.67 16.82
CA ILE A 6 17.97 -16.53 17.36
C ILE A 6 17.02 -15.40 17.77
N LEU A 7 16.03 -15.09 16.92
CA LEU A 7 15.05 -14.05 17.22
C LEU A 7 14.19 -14.38 18.45
N TRP A 8 13.79 -15.65 18.59
CA TRP A 8 12.98 -16.09 19.71
C TRP A 8 13.75 -16.19 21.02
N GLN A 9 15.02 -16.55 21.00
CA GLN A 9 15.86 -16.66 22.18
C GLN A 9 16.41 -15.31 22.66
N HIS A 10 16.78 -14.44 21.71
CA HIS A 10 17.44 -13.15 22.01
C HIS A 10 16.60 -11.92 21.66
N GLY A 11 15.44 -12.11 21.05
CA GLY A 11 14.51 -11.02 20.70
C GLY A 11 13.80 -10.42 21.91
N ALA A 12 13.19 -9.26 21.70
CA ALA A 12 12.52 -8.51 22.76
C ALA A 12 11.21 -9.14 23.24
N LEU A 13 10.55 -9.93 22.41
CA LEU A 13 9.16 -10.36 22.66
C LEU A 13 9.02 -11.72 23.36
N ALA A 14 9.72 -12.73 22.91
CA ALA A 14 9.48 -14.11 23.34
C ALA A 14 10.49 -14.63 24.39
N ARG A 15 11.77 -14.37 24.20
CA ARG A 15 12.87 -14.74 25.11
C ARG A 15 12.84 -16.19 25.58
N LEU A 16 12.75 -17.11 24.64
CA LEU A 16 12.83 -18.54 24.91
C LEU A 16 14.21 -18.91 25.49
N ASN A 17 14.22 -19.89 26.37
CA ASN A 17 15.48 -20.50 26.84
C ASN A 17 16.18 -21.26 25.70
N LYS A 18 17.49 -21.47 25.83
CA LYS A 18 18.34 -22.08 24.79
C LYS A 18 17.84 -23.42 24.23
N HIS A 19 17.17 -24.22 25.07
CA HIS A 19 16.66 -25.55 24.70
C HIS A 19 15.15 -25.63 24.66
N GLU A 20 14.48 -24.49 24.74
CA GLU A 20 13.02 -24.42 24.71
C GLU A 20 12.52 -24.41 23.26
N GLU A 21 11.56 -25.27 22.98
CA GLU A 21 10.94 -25.37 21.65
C GLU A 21 10.00 -24.19 21.39
N ILE A 22 9.91 -23.78 20.13
CA ILE A 22 9.09 -22.65 19.67
C ILE A 22 7.59 -23.00 19.64
N ASP A 23 7.23 -24.26 19.73
CA ASP A 23 5.87 -24.77 19.51
C ASP A 23 4.80 -24.03 20.30
N LYS A 24 5.07 -23.68 21.55
CA LYS A 24 4.16 -22.89 22.38
C LYS A 24 3.89 -21.48 21.85
N LEU A 25 4.76 -20.96 20.96
CA LEU A 25 4.62 -19.67 20.33
C LEU A 25 4.04 -19.74 18.93
N LEU A 26 3.85 -20.93 18.38
CA LEU A 26 3.28 -21.15 17.05
C LEU A 26 1.85 -21.66 17.11
N TYR A 27 1.63 -22.69 17.96
CA TYR A 27 0.35 -23.41 18.00
C TYR A 27 -0.65 -22.81 18.98
N ASN A 28 -1.87 -23.34 18.98
CA ASN A 28 -2.99 -22.92 19.83
C ASN A 28 -3.38 -21.44 19.66
N GLY A 29 -3.20 -20.88 18.47
CA GLY A 29 -3.58 -19.50 18.17
C GLY A 29 -2.71 -18.42 18.82
N TYR A 30 -1.51 -18.78 19.30
CA TYR A 30 -0.60 -17.77 19.87
C TYR A 30 0.02 -16.86 18.82
N SER A 31 0.46 -17.42 17.71
CA SER A 31 1.03 -16.67 16.59
C SER A 31 0.15 -16.75 15.35
N THR A 32 0.16 -15.70 14.56
CA THR A 32 -0.56 -15.63 13.29
C THR A 32 0.43 -15.55 12.13
N ILE A 33 0.27 -16.41 11.13
CA ILE A 33 0.97 -16.31 9.85
C ILE A 33 0.15 -15.42 8.93
N SER A 34 0.74 -14.32 8.47
CA SER A 34 0.07 -13.37 7.58
C SER A 34 0.26 -13.76 6.12
N LEU A 35 -0.85 -13.94 5.40
CA LEU A 35 -0.88 -14.09 3.95
C LEU A 35 -1.00 -12.71 3.30
N GLY A 36 0.13 -12.10 2.94
CA GLY A 36 0.16 -10.82 2.21
C GLY A 36 -0.12 -11.01 0.72
N TYR A 37 -0.74 -10.02 0.10
CA TYR A 37 -1.06 -10.02 -1.33
C TYR A 37 -0.79 -8.64 -1.96
N ALA A 38 -0.59 -8.64 -3.29
CA ALA A 38 -0.35 -7.45 -4.10
C ALA A 38 -1.04 -7.58 -5.45
N GLY A 39 -1.38 -6.46 -6.06
CA GLY A 39 -1.86 -6.44 -7.43
C GLY A 39 -3.27 -7.01 -7.60
N LEU A 40 -4.16 -6.79 -6.65
CA LEU A 40 -5.56 -7.21 -6.80
C LEU A 40 -6.21 -6.53 -8.02
N TYR A 41 -5.93 -5.24 -8.23
CA TYR A 41 -6.39 -4.51 -9.42
C TYR A 41 -5.93 -5.20 -10.71
N GLU A 42 -4.64 -5.49 -10.83
CA GLU A 42 -4.09 -6.14 -12.02
C GLU A 42 -4.71 -7.51 -12.27
N CYS A 43 -4.92 -8.29 -11.21
CA CYS A 43 -5.59 -9.58 -11.28
C CYS A 43 -7.03 -9.45 -11.80
N VAL A 44 -7.82 -8.57 -11.19
CA VAL A 44 -9.22 -8.35 -11.57
C VAL A 44 -9.31 -7.82 -13.00
N LYS A 45 -8.51 -6.81 -13.33
CA LYS A 45 -8.49 -6.21 -14.67
C LYS A 45 -8.12 -7.21 -15.75
N TYR A 46 -7.13 -8.06 -15.49
CA TYR A 46 -6.75 -9.12 -16.43
C TYR A 46 -7.84 -10.17 -16.62
N MET A 47 -8.50 -10.59 -15.55
CA MET A 47 -9.49 -11.67 -15.58
C MET A 47 -10.86 -11.24 -16.10
N THR A 48 -11.26 -9.99 -15.87
CA THR A 48 -12.62 -9.51 -16.17
C THR A 48 -12.66 -8.43 -17.26
N GLY A 49 -11.52 -7.81 -17.59
CA GLY A 49 -11.48 -6.61 -18.42
C GLY A 49 -11.84 -5.32 -17.68
N GLU A 50 -12.29 -5.41 -16.42
CA GLU A 50 -12.79 -4.29 -15.64
C GLU A 50 -11.97 -4.06 -14.36
N SER A 51 -11.99 -2.82 -13.84
CA SER A 51 -11.40 -2.52 -12.51
C SER A 51 -12.27 -3.08 -11.38
N HIS A 52 -11.62 -3.44 -10.26
CA HIS A 52 -12.34 -3.79 -9.03
C HIS A 52 -13.07 -2.59 -8.38
N THR A 53 -12.81 -1.38 -8.86
CA THR A 53 -13.55 -0.18 -8.49
C THR A 53 -14.86 -0.02 -9.30
N LYS A 54 -15.04 -0.83 -10.34
CA LYS A 54 -16.16 -0.81 -11.29
C LYS A 54 -16.78 -2.20 -11.44
N GLY A 55 -17.00 -2.65 -12.65
CA GLY A 55 -17.63 -3.94 -12.96
C GLY A 55 -16.88 -5.19 -12.45
N GLY A 56 -15.58 -5.08 -12.13
CA GLY A 56 -14.79 -6.18 -11.58
C GLY A 56 -14.91 -6.38 -10.05
N LYS A 57 -15.68 -5.57 -9.35
CA LYS A 57 -15.75 -5.57 -7.87
C LYS A 57 -16.11 -6.93 -7.29
N GLU A 58 -17.18 -7.52 -7.77
CA GLU A 58 -17.66 -8.84 -7.29
C GLU A 58 -16.60 -9.93 -7.44
N PHE A 59 -15.88 -9.93 -8.58
CA PHE A 59 -14.78 -10.86 -8.78
C PHE A 59 -13.64 -10.59 -7.78
N GLY A 60 -13.28 -9.32 -7.55
CA GLY A 60 -12.28 -8.94 -6.56
C GLY A 60 -12.64 -9.41 -5.15
N LEU A 61 -13.88 -9.20 -4.71
CA LEU A 61 -14.37 -9.67 -3.42
C LEU A 61 -14.33 -11.20 -3.32
N ALA A 62 -14.71 -11.91 -4.40
CA ALA A 62 -14.64 -13.38 -4.45
C ALA A 62 -13.20 -13.89 -4.34
N VAL A 63 -12.22 -13.23 -4.96
CA VAL A 63 -10.78 -13.54 -4.79
C VAL A 63 -10.38 -13.40 -3.33
N MET A 64 -10.73 -12.28 -2.69
CA MET A 64 -10.41 -12.05 -1.28
C MET A 64 -11.06 -13.06 -0.35
N GLN A 65 -12.34 -13.41 -0.59
CA GLN A 65 -13.01 -14.45 0.17
C GLN A 65 -12.30 -15.80 0.02
N LYS A 66 -11.85 -16.15 -1.19
CA LYS A 66 -11.11 -17.39 -1.43
C LYS A 66 -9.79 -17.46 -0.65
N LEU A 67 -9.10 -16.33 -0.49
CA LEU A 67 -7.89 -16.25 0.34
C LEU A 67 -8.22 -16.48 1.82
N ASN A 68 -9.31 -15.90 2.32
CA ASN A 68 -9.78 -16.12 3.69
C ASN A 68 -10.17 -17.58 3.92
N ASP A 69 -10.89 -18.21 2.97
CA ASP A 69 -11.26 -19.61 3.06
C ASP A 69 -10.03 -20.53 3.09
N ALA A 70 -8.97 -20.19 2.36
CA ALA A 70 -7.69 -20.90 2.40
C ALA A 70 -7.02 -20.78 3.77
N CYS A 71 -6.95 -19.56 4.31
CA CYS A 71 -6.42 -19.32 5.65
C CYS A 71 -7.16 -20.13 6.72
N LYS A 72 -8.48 -20.17 6.65
CA LYS A 72 -9.31 -20.97 7.56
C LYS A 72 -8.99 -22.47 7.48
N LYS A 73 -8.85 -23.01 6.27
CA LYS A 73 -8.49 -24.42 6.07
C LYS A 73 -7.11 -24.75 6.63
N TRP A 74 -6.12 -23.88 6.43
CA TRP A 74 -4.77 -24.08 6.96
C TRP A 74 -4.78 -24.05 8.49
N LYS A 75 -5.50 -23.09 9.09
CA LYS A 75 -5.68 -23.03 10.55
C LYS A 75 -6.26 -24.34 11.11
N GLU A 76 -7.31 -24.88 10.49
CA GLU A 76 -7.93 -26.15 10.91
C GLU A 76 -7.00 -27.36 10.75
N ALA A 77 -6.11 -27.35 9.74
CA ALA A 77 -5.20 -28.45 9.44
C ALA A 77 -3.92 -28.44 10.28
N GLU A 78 -3.42 -27.25 10.66
CA GLU A 78 -2.08 -27.09 11.22
C GLU A 78 -2.07 -26.56 12.66
N ASP A 79 -3.22 -26.18 13.21
CA ASP A 79 -3.37 -25.55 14.54
C ASP A 79 -2.52 -24.27 14.70
N ILE A 80 -2.31 -23.55 13.60
CA ILE A 80 -1.62 -22.26 13.53
C ILE A 80 -2.62 -21.22 13.00
N ASP A 81 -2.63 -20.02 13.56
CA ASP A 81 -3.45 -18.96 13.01
C ASP A 81 -2.91 -18.46 11.67
N TYR A 82 -3.81 -18.28 10.72
CA TYR A 82 -3.55 -17.68 9.41
C TYR A 82 -4.50 -16.52 9.17
N SER A 83 -4.00 -15.43 8.63
CA SER A 83 -4.82 -14.24 8.36
C SER A 83 -4.42 -13.58 7.05
N VAL A 84 -5.41 -13.15 6.28
CA VAL A 84 -5.17 -12.33 5.09
C VAL A 84 -4.77 -10.93 5.52
N TYR A 85 -3.66 -10.44 4.98
CA TYR A 85 -3.06 -9.17 5.34
C TYR A 85 -2.89 -8.27 4.12
N GLY A 86 -3.58 -7.12 4.11
CA GLY A 86 -3.38 -6.03 3.15
C GLY A 86 -2.03 -5.36 3.40
N SER A 87 -0.97 -6.11 3.16
CA SER A 87 0.41 -5.76 3.50
C SER A 87 0.82 -4.44 2.86
N PRO A 88 1.43 -3.53 3.62
CA PRO A 88 2.17 -2.41 3.06
C PRO A 88 3.45 -2.93 2.40
N ILE A 89 3.36 -3.25 1.12
CA ILE A 89 4.45 -3.83 0.34
C ILE A 89 5.31 -2.76 -0.31
N GLU A 90 6.33 -2.30 0.39
CA GLU A 90 7.19 -1.17 0.00
C GLU A 90 7.89 -1.36 -1.35
N SER A 91 8.97 -2.12 -1.40
CA SER A 91 9.71 -2.36 -2.64
C SER A 91 9.16 -3.52 -3.47
N THR A 92 8.23 -4.29 -2.93
CA THR A 92 7.71 -5.51 -3.56
C THR A 92 6.84 -5.20 -4.78
N THR A 93 6.09 -4.09 -4.76
CA THR A 93 5.30 -3.63 -5.92
C THR A 93 6.17 -3.45 -7.17
N TYR A 94 7.36 -2.86 -7.01
CA TYR A 94 8.34 -2.73 -8.09
C TYR A 94 8.96 -4.08 -8.50
N LYS A 95 9.31 -4.92 -7.54
CA LYS A 95 9.86 -6.26 -7.83
C LYS A 95 8.87 -7.12 -8.61
N PHE A 96 7.59 -7.08 -8.24
CA PHE A 96 6.55 -7.78 -9.00
C PHE A 96 6.40 -7.23 -10.40
N ALA A 97 6.36 -5.91 -10.58
CA ALA A 97 6.28 -5.30 -11.90
C ALA A 97 7.45 -5.72 -12.79
N LYS A 98 8.69 -5.68 -12.28
CA LYS A 98 9.88 -6.18 -13.01
C LYS A 98 9.74 -7.65 -13.38
N SER A 99 9.24 -8.49 -12.50
CA SER A 99 9.05 -9.91 -12.76
C SER A 99 7.98 -10.15 -13.83
N LEU A 100 6.89 -9.39 -13.81
CA LEU A 100 5.85 -9.44 -14.83
C LEU A 100 6.38 -8.98 -16.20
N LYS A 101 7.09 -7.85 -16.26
CA LYS A 101 7.73 -7.36 -17.50
C LYS A 101 8.74 -8.39 -18.04
N LYS A 102 9.57 -8.98 -17.19
CA LYS A 102 10.51 -10.02 -17.61
C LYS A 102 9.82 -11.26 -18.17
N ARG A 103 8.68 -11.66 -17.62
CA ARG A 103 7.98 -12.89 -17.98
C ARG A 103 7.05 -12.72 -19.16
N PHE A 104 6.37 -11.57 -19.29
CA PHE A 104 5.28 -11.34 -20.23
C PHE A 104 5.54 -10.22 -21.24
N GLY A 105 6.70 -9.57 -21.18
CA GLY A 105 7.10 -8.46 -22.05
C GLY A 105 6.99 -7.10 -21.37
N ASN A 106 7.82 -6.15 -21.85
CA ASN A 106 7.89 -4.80 -21.26
C ASN A 106 6.56 -4.02 -21.34
N ASP A 107 5.72 -4.38 -22.29
CA ASP A 107 4.43 -3.75 -22.57
C ASP A 107 3.24 -4.38 -21.82
N VAL A 108 3.51 -5.25 -20.82
CA VAL A 108 2.47 -6.00 -20.09
C VAL A 108 1.41 -5.09 -19.45
N PHE A 109 1.81 -3.95 -18.88
CA PHE A 109 0.88 -3.00 -18.27
C PHE A 109 0.15 -2.15 -19.33
N ILE A 110 0.84 -1.77 -20.43
CA ILE A 110 0.20 -1.09 -21.57
C ILE A 110 -0.93 -1.97 -22.15
N LYS A 111 -0.69 -3.27 -22.29
CA LYS A 111 -1.71 -4.23 -22.73
C LYS A 111 -2.84 -4.41 -21.74
N LEU A 112 -2.55 -4.30 -20.44
CA LEU A 112 -3.53 -4.48 -19.40
C LEU A 112 -4.52 -3.32 -19.30
N ASP A 113 -4.01 -2.07 -19.28
CA ASP A 113 -4.81 -0.89 -19.00
C ASP A 113 -4.34 0.41 -19.71
N GLY A 114 -3.40 0.30 -20.64
CA GLY A 114 -2.90 1.43 -21.43
C GLY A 114 -1.83 2.28 -20.75
N LYS A 115 -1.39 1.92 -19.54
CA LYS A 115 -0.41 2.71 -18.77
C LYS A 115 0.93 1.98 -18.68
N ASP A 116 2.02 2.64 -19.09
CA ASP A 116 3.37 2.15 -18.80
C ASP A 116 3.76 2.52 -17.38
N ARG A 117 4.08 1.50 -16.58
CA ARG A 117 4.49 1.69 -15.20
C ARG A 117 5.40 0.56 -14.71
N ASP A 118 6.16 0.85 -13.67
CA ASP A 118 7.08 -0.09 -13.03
C ASP A 118 6.65 -0.46 -11.59
N TYR A 119 5.34 -0.49 -11.35
CA TYR A 119 4.76 -0.94 -10.09
C TYR A 119 3.44 -1.67 -10.34
N VAL A 120 3.08 -2.59 -9.43
CA VAL A 120 1.73 -3.12 -9.31
C VAL A 120 1.00 -2.38 -8.19
N THR A 121 -0.33 -2.38 -8.24
CA THR A 121 -1.15 -1.79 -7.18
C THR A 121 -0.89 -2.49 -5.84
N ASN A 122 -0.80 -1.70 -4.79
CA ASN A 122 -0.61 -2.23 -3.45
C ASN A 122 -1.90 -2.91 -2.98
N SER A 123 -1.81 -4.16 -2.49
CA SER A 123 -2.91 -4.95 -1.95
C SER A 123 -4.26 -4.76 -2.69
N TYR A 124 -5.30 -4.27 -2.01
CA TYR A 124 -6.66 -4.03 -2.52
C TYR A 124 -6.93 -2.59 -2.98
N HIS A 125 -5.92 -1.71 -2.86
CA HIS A 125 -6.14 -0.28 -3.08
C HIS A 125 -6.69 0.04 -4.46
N VAL A 126 -7.46 1.11 -4.54
CA VAL A 126 -7.74 1.78 -5.80
C VAL A 126 -6.41 2.19 -6.44
N PRO A 127 -6.20 1.94 -7.75
CA PRO A 127 -4.98 2.37 -8.42
C PRO A 127 -4.71 3.85 -8.19
N VAL A 128 -3.47 4.21 -7.86
CA VAL A 128 -3.10 5.58 -7.49
C VAL A 128 -3.36 6.62 -8.58
N PHE A 129 -3.47 6.16 -9.83
CA PHE A 129 -3.75 6.99 -11.02
C PHE A 129 -5.23 7.05 -11.40
N GLU A 130 -6.13 6.41 -10.63
CA GLU A 130 -7.57 6.43 -10.91
C GLU A 130 -8.21 7.65 -10.26
N GLU A 131 -8.80 8.52 -11.08
CA GLU A 131 -9.54 9.69 -10.63
C GLU A 131 -10.78 9.26 -9.84
N ILE A 132 -10.76 9.49 -8.55
CA ILE A 132 -11.82 9.14 -7.62
C ILE A 132 -11.76 10.07 -6.40
N ASP A 133 -12.90 10.48 -5.88
CA ASP A 133 -12.95 11.24 -4.64
C ASP A 133 -12.75 10.37 -3.40
N ALA A 134 -12.40 11.00 -2.27
CA ALA A 134 -12.08 10.32 -1.02
C ALA A 134 -13.21 9.43 -0.51
N PHE A 135 -14.46 9.87 -0.61
CA PHE A 135 -15.60 9.14 -0.06
C PHE A 135 -15.91 7.88 -0.87
N ASN A 136 -15.90 7.98 -2.20
CA ASN A 136 -16.07 6.83 -3.08
C ASN A 136 -14.91 5.84 -2.95
N LYS A 137 -13.66 6.34 -2.88
CA LYS A 137 -12.48 5.51 -2.65
C LYS A 137 -12.60 4.72 -1.35
N LEU A 138 -12.86 5.40 -0.24
CA LEU A 138 -12.99 4.75 1.08
C LEU A 138 -14.17 3.79 1.14
N SER A 139 -15.29 4.12 0.50
CA SER A 139 -16.45 3.24 0.41
C SER A 139 -16.10 1.92 -0.26
N ILE A 140 -15.40 1.96 -1.39
CA ILE A 140 -14.95 0.76 -2.11
C ILE A 140 -13.94 -0.01 -1.25
N GLU A 141 -12.88 0.65 -0.77
CA GLU A 141 -11.80 0.02 -0.03
C GLU A 141 -12.27 -0.58 1.30
N SER A 142 -13.30 -0.04 1.94
CA SER A 142 -13.85 -0.55 3.19
C SER A 142 -14.34 -2.00 3.09
N GLU A 143 -14.87 -2.40 1.94
CA GLU A 143 -15.34 -3.77 1.71
C GLU A 143 -14.18 -4.76 1.61
N PHE A 144 -13.10 -4.36 0.94
CA PHE A 144 -11.87 -5.16 0.84
C PHE A 144 -11.09 -5.20 2.16
N GLN A 145 -11.10 -4.10 2.89
CA GLN A 145 -10.45 -4.01 4.21
C GLN A 145 -11.02 -5.04 5.19
N LYS A 146 -12.35 -5.21 5.21
CA LYS A 146 -13.04 -6.22 6.02
C LYS A 146 -12.60 -7.66 5.70
N LEU A 147 -12.14 -7.90 4.47
CA LEU A 147 -11.61 -9.18 4.00
C LEU A 147 -10.09 -9.31 4.21
N SER A 148 -9.47 -8.37 4.91
CA SER A 148 -8.06 -8.39 5.28
C SER A 148 -7.90 -8.31 6.81
N PRO A 149 -8.40 -9.32 7.57
CA PRO A 149 -8.46 -9.26 9.03
C PRO A 149 -7.10 -9.24 9.72
N GLY A 150 -6.02 -9.60 9.02
CA GLY A 150 -4.65 -9.49 9.52
C GLY A 150 -4.10 -8.07 9.58
N GLY A 151 -4.83 -7.12 9.02
CA GLY A 151 -4.50 -5.70 8.97
C GLY A 151 -4.58 -5.13 7.56
N ALA A 152 -4.98 -3.88 7.48
CA ALA A 152 -5.08 -3.14 6.22
C ALA A 152 -5.16 -1.64 6.52
N ILE A 153 -4.60 -0.81 5.65
CA ILE A 153 -4.63 0.64 5.75
C ILE A 153 -5.09 1.21 4.42
N SER A 154 -5.97 2.19 4.44
CA SER A 154 -6.33 2.98 3.26
C SER A 154 -5.70 4.36 3.33
N TYR A 155 -5.37 4.94 2.18
CA TYR A 155 -4.70 6.23 2.08
C TYR A 155 -5.54 7.21 1.26
N ILE A 156 -5.62 8.45 1.75
CA ILE A 156 -6.26 9.56 1.03
C ILE A 156 -5.20 10.62 0.76
N GLU A 157 -4.94 10.91 -0.51
CA GLU A 157 -4.09 12.03 -0.91
C GLU A 157 -4.89 13.33 -0.78
N THR A 158 -4.40 14.24 0.07
CA THR A 158 -5.07 15.50 0.37
C THR A 158 -4.16 16.69 0.11
N PRO A 159 -4.70 17.82 -0.38
CA PRO A 159 -3.95 19.07 -0.43
C PRO A 159 -3.70 19.62 0.99
N ASN A 160 -3.06 20.77 1.09
CA ASN A 160 -3.00 21.49 2.36
C ASN A 160 -4.39 21.94 2.79
N MET A 161 -4.90 21.36 3.86
CA MET A 161 -6.26 21.55 4.36
C MET A 161 -6.37 22.57 5.50
N GLN A 162 -5.31 23.34 5.79
CA GLN A 162 -5.30 24.31 6.91
C GLN A 162 -6.46 25.32 6.86
N ASN A 163 -6.90 25.67 5.66
CA ASN A 163 -7.99 26.62 5.45
C ASN A 163 -9.36 25.95 5.21
N ASN A 164 -9.47 24.63 5.32
CA ASN A 164 -10.69 23.86 5.11
C ASN A 164 -10.84 22.75 6.13
N ILE A 165 -10.90 23.11 7.40
CA ILE A 165 -11.02 22.19 8.53
C ILE A 165 -12.34 21.41 8.47
N GLU A 166 -13.40 22.02 7.98
CA GLU A 166 -14.71 21.37 7.83
C GLU A 166 -14.65 20.14 6.90
N ALA A 167 -13.94 20.24 5.78
CA ALA A 167 -13.75 19.10 4.89
C ALA A 167 -12.94 17.97 5.56
N VAL A 168 -11.93 18.31 6.36
CA VAL A 168 -11.17 17.32 7.16
C VAL A 168 -12.10 16.61 8.16
N GLU A 169 -12.94 17.36 8.86
CA GLU A 169 -13.91 16.82 9.81
C GLU A 169 -14.88 15.84 9.14
N GLN A 170 -15.43 16.21 7.97
CA GLN A 170 -16.31 15.34 7.19
C GLN A 170 -15.63 14.03 6.78
N VAL A 171 -14.38 14.09 6.34
CA VAL A 171 -13.59 12.88 5.99
C VAL A 171 -13.33 12.01 7.23
N ILE A 172 -12.93 12.61 8.35
CA ILE A 172 -12.72 11.87 9.61
C ILE A 172 -14.02 11.21 10.07
N GLN A 173 -15.14 11.91 9.98
CA GLN A 173 -16.45 11.35 10.33
C GLN A 173 -16.82 10.17 9.42
N PHE A 174 -16.51 10.27 8.13
CA PHE A 174 -16.72 9.17 7.20
C PHE A 174 -15.84 7.96 7.52
N ILE A 175 -14.55 8.20 7.79
CA ILE A 175 -13.60 7.15 8.21
C ILE A 175 -14.14 6.43 9.45
N TYR A 176 -14.53 7.17 10.48
CA TYR A 176 -15.07 6.62 11.73
C TYR A 176 -16.27 5.70 11.51
N ASN A 177 -17.14 6.03 10.55
CA ASN A 177 -18.37 5.28 10.31
C ASN A 177 -18.19 4.07 9.36
N HIS A 178 -17.18 4.07 8.49
CA HIS A 178 -17.17 3.15 7.35
C HIS A 178 -15.89 2.32 7.19
N ILE A 179 -14.76 2.76 7.70
CA ILE A 179 -13.48 2.11 7.44
C ILE A 179 -12.70 1.85 8.73
N MET A 180 -11.98 0.74 8.81
CA MET A 180 -11.30 0.34 10.04
C MET A 180 -10.04 1.16 10.29
N TYR A 181 -9.28 1.46 9.24
CA TYR A 181 -8.05 2.23 9.33
C TYR A 181 -7.78 3.01 8.04
N ALA A 182 -7.67 4.31 8.16
CA ALA A 182 -7.27 5.19 7.06
C ALA A 182 -6.31 6.27 7.54
N GLU A 183 -5.49 6.77 6.61
CA GLU A 183 -4.53 7.84 6.85
C GLU A 183 -4.67 8.91 5.77
N LEU A 184 -4.51 10.17 6.19
CA LEU A 184 -4.48 11.33 5.31
C LEU A 184 -3.02 11.60 4.92
N ASN A 185 -2.74 11.59 3.63
CA ASN A 185 -1.45 11.96 3.08
C ASN A 185 -1.50 13.43 2.66
N THR A 186 -0.88 14.28 3.44
CA THR A 186 -0.66 15.68 3.08
C THR A 186 0.75 15.87 2.56
N LYS A 187 0.94 16.84 1.67
CA LYS A 187 2.23 17.17 1.09
C LYS A 187 2.69 18.52 1.69
N SER A 188 3.67 18.45 2.58
CA SER A 188 4.29 19.59 3.25
C SER A 188 5.80 19.53 3.01
N ASP A 189 6.18 19.82 1.77
CA ASP A 189 7.60 19.86 1.37
C ASP A 189 8.12 21.30 1.45
N TYR A 190 9.43 21.44 1.49
CA TYR A 190 10.08 22.74 1.60
C TYR A 190 11.31 22.82 0.72
N CYS A 191 11.46 23.93 -0.01
CA CYS A 191 12.66 24.26 -0.77
C CYS A 191 13.49 25.31 -0.01
N GLN A 192 14.69 24.93 0.43
CA GLN A 192 15.58 25.82 1.18
C GLN A 192 16.16 26.95 0.32
N GLU A 193 16.23 26.79 -1.01
CA GLU A 193 16.78 27.81 -1.91
C GLU A 193 15.86 29.03 -2.06
N CYS A 194 14.54 28.82 -2.11
CA CYS A 194 13.60 29.92 -2.37
C CYS A 194 12.55 30.11 -1.28
N GLY A 195 12.55 29.29 -0.23
CA GLY A 195 11.58 29.35 0.84
C GLY A 195 10.18 28.82 0.46
N TYR A 196 10.05 28.11 -0.67
CA TYR A 196 8.77 27.55 -1.08
C TYR A 196 8.31 26.49 -0.07
N ASP A 197 7.12 26.67 0.46
CA ASP A 197 6.42 25.72 1.34
C ASP A 197 5.20 25.18 0.59
N GLY A 198 5.23 23.90 0.22
CA GLY A 198 4.21 23.28 -0.62
C GLY A 198 4.72 22.01 -1.26
N GLU A 199 4.01 21.49 -2.26
CA GLU A 199 4.38 20.25 -2.94
C GLU A 199 5.59 20.44 -3.85
N ILE A 200 6.67 19.70 -3.59
CA ILE A 200 7.78 19.50 -4.53
C ILE A 200 7.37 18.40 -5.51
N LEU A 201 7.60 18.65 -6.79
CA LEU A 201 7.09 17.81 -7.89
C LEU A 201 8.17 16.88 -8.45
N LEU A 202 7.71 15.89 -9.23
CA LEU A 202 8.56 15.01 -10.04
C LEU A 202 8.40 15.36 -11.52
N ASP A 203 9.52 15.46 -12.24
CA ASP A 203 9.52 15.59 -13.69
C ASP A 203 9.33 14.21 -14.38
N ASP A 204 9.29 14.20 -15.73
CA ASP A 204 9.11 12.98 -16.51
C ASP A 204 10.25 11.97 -16.33
N ASP A 205 11.44 12.45 -15.98
CA ASP A 205 12.63 11.64 -15.70
C ASP A 205 12.68 11.18 -14.22
N LEU A 206 11.64 11.44 -13.45
CA LEU A 206 11.52 11.14 -12.02
C LEU A 206 12.52 11.88 -11.13
N ASN A 207 12.94 13.07 -11.53
CA ASN A 207 13.74 13.95 -10.69
C ASN A 207 12.83 14.89 -9.91
N TRP A 208 13.11 15.04 -8.62
CA TRP A 208 12.46 16.03 -7.78
C TRP A 208 12.85 17.45 -8.17
N TYR A 209 11.90 18.36 -8.24
CA TYR A 209 12.14 19.77 -8.50
C TYR A 209 11.16 20.70 -7.78
N CYS A 210 11.64 21.86 -7.39
CA CYS A 210 10.82 22.92 -6.82
C CYS A 210 10.00 23.61 -7.93
N PRO A 211 8.67 23.66 -7.86
CA PRO A 211 7.85 24.31 -8.89
C PRO A 211 8.01 25.83 -8.93
N ASN A 212 8.51 26.44 -7.84
CA ASN A 212 8.71 27.89 -7.75
C ASN A 212 10.03 28.37 -8.36
N CYS A 213 11.15 27.66 -8.10
CA CYS A 213 12.49 28.12 -8.57
C CYS A 213 13.23 27.13 -9.47
N GLY A 214 12.66 25.93 -9.69
CA GLY A 214 13.29 24.89 -10.52
C GLY A 214 14.46 24.17 -9.85
N ASN A 215 14.73 24.43 -8.56
CA ASN A 215 15.80 23.75 -7.82
C ASN A 215 15.60 22.23 -7.87
N LYS A 216 16.66 21.48 -8.19
CA LYS A 216 16.71 20.01 -8.23
C LYS A 216 17.75 19.44 -7.27
N ASN A 217 18.37 20.28 -6.43
CA ASN A 217 19.37 19.82 -5.48
C ASN A 217 18.70 19.10 -4.31
N HIS A 218 18.92 17.80 -4.20
CA HIS A 218 18.37 16.95 -3.14
C HIS A 218 18.78 17.37 -1.71
N GLU A 219 19.90 18.06 -1.56
CA GLU A 219 20.36 18.51 -0.23
C GLU A 219 19.56 19.72 0.27
N THR A 220 18.94 20.49 -0.63
CA THR A 220 18.16 21.69 -0.32
C THR A 220 16.67 21.53 -0.59
N LEU A 221 16.23 20.35 -1.02
CA LEU A 221 14.82 19.95 -1.16
C LEU A 221 14.43 19.02 0.00
N ASN A 222 13.54 19.47 0.86
CA ASN A 222 12.95 18.63 1.92
C ASN A 222 11.66 18.02 1.40
N VAL A 223 11.72 16.76 0.99
CA VAL A 223 10.56 16.01 0.47
C VAL A 223 10.29 14.83 1.37
N ALA A 224 9.06 14.70 1.82
CA ALA A 224 8.60 13.55 2.58
C ALA A 224 7.30 13.00 1.98
N ARG A 225 7.25 11.69 1.82
CA ARG A 225 6.05 10.99 1.35
C ARG A 225 5.76 9.79 2.21
N ARG A 226 4.49 9.58 2.47
CA ARG A 226 4.07 8.33 3.04
C ARG A 226 4.13 7.23 1.98
N THR A 227 4.77 6.15 2.32
CA THR A 227 4.87 4.95 1.47
C THR A 227 4.52 3.73 2.31
N CYS A 228 3.32 3.21 2.13
CA CYS A 228 2.92 1.90 2.65
C CYS A 228 2.96 1.67 4.17
N GLY A 229 3.08 2.63 5.02
CA GLY A 229 3.08 2.45 6.47
C GLY A 229 4.14 3.25 7.21
N TYR A 230 5.03 3.90 6.48
CA TYR A 230 5.99 4.84 7.06
C TYR A 230 6.15 6.09 6.17
N ILE A 231 6.68 7.15 6.75
CA ILE A 231 7.05 8.35 6.02
C ILE A 231 8.52 8.22 5.64
N GLY A 232 8.80 8.26 4.34
CA GLY A 232 10.14 8.25 3.79
C GLY A 232 10.51 9.60 3.19
N SER A 233 11.80 9.87 3.11
CA SER A 233 12.36 10.97 2.34
C SER A 233 12.76 10.48 0.96
N GLN A 234 13.10 11.36 0.07
CA GLN A 234 13.34 11.25 -1.38
C GLN A 234 14.20 10.09 -1.95
N PHE A 235 14.47 9.05 -1.17
CA PHE A 235 15.28 7.91 -1.59
C PHE A 235 14.44 6.65 -1.75
N TRP A 236 13.62 6.61 -2.81
CA TRP A 236 12.82 5.44 -3.17
C TRP A 236 13.38 4.76 -4.41
N ASN A 237 13.03 3.48 -4.60
CA ASN A 237 13.32 2.81 -5.86
C ASN A 237 12.50 3.41 -7.01
N HIS A 238 12.96 3.19 -8.24
CA HIS A 238 12.33 3.74 -9.45
C HIS A 238 10.81 3.53 -9.53
N GLY A 239 10.34 2.31 -9.31
CA GLY A 239 8.90 2.03 -9.39
C GLY A 239 8.09 2.71 -8.29
N ARG A 240 8.66 2.88 -7.09
CA ARG A 240 7.99 3.62 -6.02
C ARG A 240 7.95 5.12 -6.31
N THR A 241 9.01 5.68 -6.86
CA THR A 241 9.04 7.09 -7.28
C THR A 241 8.00 7.36 -8.38
N MET A 242 7.89 6.45 -9.35
CA MET A 242 6.87 6.50 -10.39
C MET A 242 5.44 6.43 -9.81
N GLU A 243 5.20 5.51 -8.87
CA GLU A 243 3.91 5.39 -8.20
C GLU A 243 3.54 6.69 -7.44
N ILE A 244 4.51 7.32 -6.76
CA ILE A 244 4.30 8.60 -6.06
C ILE A 244 3.95 9.72 -7.06
N ARG A 245 4.62 9.78 -8.22
CA ARG A 245 4.32 10.74 -9.29
C ARG A 245 2.90 10.58 -9.82
N ASP A 246 2.47 9.34 -9.97
CA ASP A 246 1.19 9.00 -10.60
C ASP A 246 -0.02 9.16 -9.65
N ARG A 247 0.20 9.50 -8.38
CA ARG A 247 -0.87 9.68 -7.39
C ARG A 247 -1.76 10.87 -7.73
N VAL A 248 -3.06 10.61 -7.78
CA VAL A 248 -4.08 11.66 -7.91
C VAL A 248 -4.55 12.16 -6.55
N MET A 249 -5.02 13.39 -6.50
CA MET A 249 -5.64 13.95 -5.29
C MET A 249 -7.07 13.44 -5.14
N HIS A 250 -7.53 13.27 -3.89
CA HIS A 250 -8.85 12.75 -3.59
C HIS A 250 -9.80 13.80 -2.98
N LEU A 251 -9.27 14.99 -2.60
CA LEU A 251 -10.02 16.12 -2.06
C LEU A 251 -9.70 17.40 -2.82
#